data_96a4ee731ae92a941fe2297d696132d8
#
_entry.id   96a4ee731ae92a941fe2297d696132d8
#
_cell.length_a   1.000
_cell.length_b   1.000
_cell.length_c   1.000
_cell.angle_alpha   90.00
_cell.angle_beta   90.00
_cell.angle_gamma   90.00
#
_symmetry.space_group_name_H-M   'P 1'
#
loop_
_entity.id
_entity.type
_entity.pdbx_description
1 polymer ?
#
loop_
_entity_poly.entity_id
_entity_poly.type
_entity_poly.pdbx_seq_one_letter_code
_entity_poly.pdbx_strand_id
1 'polypeptide(L)'
;MKDEKYLELLAEKYPTEQAVCREIINLKAILSLPKGTEHFMSDLHGEYEAFCHILNNCSGVIREKVDLLFGDTLSDLDREEICTLIYYPVEKLALIKKEGKNNEEWYRVILGKLIEIARLFSSKYTRSKVRKAMPKEYAYILDELIHVQKDEDDNQLIYHRNILDTLLELQNADEFIEVLAGLIKRLAVDHLHIVGDIFDRGPCADRIMDLLMTYHSIDIEWGNHDILWMGAAAGSRACIATVIRNNLKYDNMKILENSYGISLRKLTLFAEKIYPGIDPMKAALKEISVLLFKLEGQVILRNPDYKMEDKLLLHKVDVARQTVEIDGREYDIKEETFPTVNFAAENLEDVYQLTEEEEQVIEGLEMAFVNSIRLRQHIDFLYKKGSMYRIFNNNLLYHGCVPLDESGNFEGVVFGRKRYCGRDYLDYAEHIARRAWSKDAKEKDKDFMWYLWCGRKSPLSGRNIKTFERTYVKDETTWHEESNPYYRFYEEEKVCNMILHEFGLYSERSHIINGHTPVRTSKGEHPVRANGRLMVIDGGFCKSYHKTTGIAGYTLIFNSHGIRIKSHQPFQSVFAALTENKDIESKSELVETEKERLMVRDTDTGKKIKEDIEGLKMLLRVYREGDLE
;
A
#
# COMPACT_ATOMS: atom_id res chain seq x y z
N MET A 1 24.78 1.20 -35.23
CA MET A 1 25.33 1.87 -34.01
C MET A 1 24.60 1.53 -32.71
N LYS A 2 23.27 1.76 -32.56
CA LYS A 2 22.58 1.35 -31.30
C LYS A 2 22.42 -0.17 -31.19
N ASP A 3 22.11 -0.83 -32.29
CA ASP A 3 21.92 -2.28 -32.32
C ASP A 3 23.24 -3.06 -32.18
N GLU A 4 24.34 -2.58 -32.75
CA GLU A 4 25.68 -3.18 -32.60
C GLU A 4 26.13 -3.19 -31.14
N LYS A 5 26.08 -2.04 -30.46
CA LYS A 5 26.44 -1.95 -29.04
C LYS A 5 25.56 -2.81 -28.14
N TYR A 6 24.29 -2.96 -28.49
CA TYR A 6 23.39 -3.86 -27.78
C TYR A 6 23.78 -5.32 -27.97
N LEU A 7 24.14 -5.71 -29.20
CA LEU A 7 24.60 -7.08 -29.50
C LEU A 7 25.96 -7.38 -28.84
N GLU A 8 26.90 -6.42 -28.78
CA GLU A 8 28.16 -6.55 -28.05
C GLU A 8 27.91 -6.83 -26.56
N LEU A 9 27.01 -6.06 -25.90
CA LEU A 9 26.66 -6.28 -24.49
C LEU A 9 25.97 -7.65 -24.25
N LEU A 10 25.15 -8.10 -25.20
CA LEU A 10 24.57 -9.44 -25.15
C LEU A 10 25.64 -10.53 -25.34
N ALA A 11 26.61 -10.31 -26.23
CA ALA A 11 27.72 -11.24 -26.47
C ALA A 11 28.61 -11.40 -25.23
N GLU A 12 28.88 -10.31 -24.47
CA GLU A 12 29.60 -10.41 -23.18
C GLU A 12 28.88 -11.35 -22.21
N LYS A 13 27.54 -11.29 -22.17
CA LYS A 13 26.72 -12.11 -21.27
C LYS A 13 26.55 -13.55 -21.77
N TYR A 14 26.50 -13.73 -23.09
CA TYR A 14 26.27 -15.01 -23.76
C TYR A 14 27.35 -15.25 -24.81
N PRO A 15 28.57 -15.61 -24.41
CA PRO A 15 29.76 -15.58 -25.29
C PRO A 15 29.83 -16.71 -26.31
N THR A 16 28.85 -17.62 -26.35
CA THR A 16 28.85 -18.74 -27.31
C THR A 16 27.47 -18.99 -27.88
N GLU A 17 27.43 -19.57 -29.10
CA GLU A 17 26.16 -20.00 -29.72
C GLU A 17 25.35 -20.92 -28.79
N GLN A 18 26.01 -21.84 -28.11
CA GLN A 18 25.39 -22.78 -27.19
C GLN A 18 24.78 -22.06 -25.98
N ALA A 19 25.44 -21.01 -25.46
CA ALA A 19 24.91 -20.20 -24.36
C ALA A 19 23.64 -19.46 -24.77
N VAL A 20 23.63 -18.88 -25.98
CA VAL A 20 22.47 -18.19 -26.57
C VAL A 20 21.31 -19.18 -26.79
N CYS A 21 21.58 -20.33 -27.43
CA CYS A 21 20.57 -21.37 -27.67
C CYS A 21 19.93 -21.87 -26.37
N ARG A 22 20.75 -22.16 -25.35
CA ARG A 22 20.29 -22.61 -24.03
C ARG A 22 19.36 -21.57 -23.40
N GLU A 23 19.72 -20.29 -23.45
CA GLU A 23 18.89 -19.24 -22.87
C GLU A 23 17.59 -19.04 -23.63
N ILE A 24 17.58 -19.07 -24.96
CA ILE A 24 16.34 -19.03 -25.76
C ILE A 24 15.41 -20.19 -25.38
N ILE A 25 15.93 -21.40 -25.22
CA ILE A 25 15.14 -22.57 -24.82
C ILE A 25 14.55 -22.34 -23.43
N ASN A 26 15.35 -21.88 -22.47
CA ASN A 26 14.91 -21.56 -21.11
C ASN A 26 13.80 -20.50 -21.10
N LEU A 27 14.00 -19.38 -21.78
CA LEU A 27 13.04 -18.28 -21.83
C LEU A 27 11.71 -18.69 -22.51
N LYS A 28 11.78 -19.48 -23.61
CA LYS A 28 10.59 -20.04 -24.26
C LYS A 28 9.81 -20.99 -23.34
N ALA A 29 10.51 -21.81 -22.56
CA ALA A 29 9.88 -22.70 -21.58
C ALA A 29 9.17 -21.88 -20.47
N ILE A 30 9.80 -20.81 -19.97
CA ILE A 30 9.22 -19.91 -18.96
C ILE A 30 7.91 -19.27 -19.46
N LEU A 31 7.82 -18.88 -20.73
CA LEU A 31 6.59 -18.32 -21.31
C LEU A 31 5.37 -19.26 -21.22
N SER A 32 5.61 -20.56 -21.09
CA SER A 32 4.57 -21.60 -20.97
C SER A 32 4.21 -21.94 -19.51
N LEU A 33 4.79 -21.27 -18.52
CA LEU A 33 4.39 -21.42 -17.12
C LEU A 33 3.13 -20.62 -16.82
N PRO A 34 2.34 -21.02 -15.83
CA PRO A 34 1.20 -20.23 -15.38
C PRO A 34 1.62 -18.86 -14.87
N LYS A 35 0.75 -17.85 -15.09
CA LYS A 35 0.88 -16.52 -14.46
C LYS A 35 0.97 -16.66 -12.95
N GLY A 36 1.88 -15.89 -12.33
CA GLY A 36 1.99 -15.79 -10.90
C GLY A 36 0.75 -15.17 -10.23
N THR A 37 0.71 -15.23 -8.91
CA THR A 37 -0.40 -14.68 -8.12
C THR A 37 -0.06 -13.27 -7.64
N GLU A 38 -0.93 -12.33 -7.93
CA GLU A 38 -0.87 -10.93 -7.46
C GLU A 38 -1.96 -10.70 -6.43
N HIS A 39 -1.61 -10.01 -5.35
CA HIS A 39 -2.55 -9.53 -4.34
C HIS A 39 -2.59 -8.00 -4.36
N PHE A 40 -3.79 -7.44 -4.24
CA PHE A 40 -4.03 -6.01 -4.18
C PHE A 40 -4.78 -5.68 -2.90
N MET A 41 -4.30 -4.71 -2.16
CA MET A 41 -4.91 -4.21 -0.92
C MET A 41 -4.80 -2.69 -0.88
N SER A 42 -5.69 -2.02 -0.16
CA SER A 42 -5.64 -0.56 0.00
C SER A 42 -6.14 -0.13 1.38
N ASP A 43 -5.93 1.15 1.72
CA ASP A 43 -6.51 1.82 2.88
C ASP A 43 -6.22 1.09 4.21
N LEU A 44 -4.95 0.72 4.41
CA LEU A 44 -4.49 -0.05 5.57
C LEU A 44 -4.55 0.74 6.86
N HIS A 45 -4.36 2.07 6.78
CA HIS A 45 -4.56 3.01 7.88
C HIS A 45 -3.98 2.56 9.23
N GLY A 46 -2.75 2.06 9.26
CA GLY A 46 -2.08 1.67 10.49
C GLY A 46 -2.66 0.45 11.24
N GLU A 47 -3.57 -0.30 10.64
CA GLU A 47 -4.19 -1.50 11.23
C GLU A 47 -3.28 -2.74 11.05
N TYR A 48 -2.16 -2.72 11.76
CA TYR A 48 -1.08 -3.68 11.61
C TYR A 48 -1.48 -5.14 11.85
N GLU A 49 -2.23 -5.44 12.92
CA GLU A 49 -2.50 -6.84 13.29
C GLU A 49 -3.36 -7.55 12.24
N ALA A 50 -4.42 -6.90 11.76
CA ALA A 50 -5.27 -7.45 10.72
C ALA A 50 -4.49 -7.61 9.40
N PHE A 51 -3.76 -6.58 9.00
CA PHE A 51 -2.94 -6.61 7.79
C PHE A 51 -1.85 -7.69 7.85
N CYS A 52 -1.11 -7.78 8.96
CA CYS A 52 -0.07 -8.79 9.16
C CYS A 52 -0.65 -10.21 9.08
N HIS A 53 -1.82 -10.44 9.68
CA HIS A 53 -2.49 -11.74 9.61
C HIS A 53 -2.88 -12.10 8.17
N ILE A 54 -3.47 -11.16 7.42
CA ILE A 54 -3.86 -11.37 6.01
C ILE A 54 -2.65 -11.63 5.11
N LEU A 55 -1.51 -10.97 5.38
CA LEU A 55 -0.26 -11.28 4.68
C LEU A 55 0.24 -12.69 5.03
N ASN A 56 0.21 -13.05 6.31
CA ASN A 56 0.71 -14.34 6.79
C ASN A 56 -0.12 -15.52 6.29
N ASN A 57 -1.45 -15.37 6.19
CA ASN A 57 -2.32 -16.41 5.63
C ASN A 57 -2.45 -16.33 4.10
N CYS A 58 -1.73 -15.37 3.46
CA CYS A 58 -1.82 -15.08 2.03
C CYS A 58 -3.27 -14.92 1.57
N SER A 59 -4.05 -14.12 2.33
CA SER A 59 -5.48 -13.89 2.08
C SER A 59 -6.29 -15.19 2.00
N GLY A 60 -5.92 -16.20 2.81
CA GLY A 60 -6.56 -17.51 2.88
C GLY A 60 -6.18 -18.49 1.76
N VAL A 61 -5.23 -18.15 0.88
CA VAL A 61 -4.75 -19.07 -0.18
C VAL A 61 -4.04 -20.28 0.43
N ILE A 62 -3.33 -20.11 1.55
CA ILE A 62 -2.65 -21.22 2.24
C ILE A 62 -3.69 -22.22 2.74
N ARG A 63 -4.76 -21.78 3.40
CA ARG A 63 -5.84 -22.62 3.89
C ARG A 63 -6.47 -23.44 2.76
N GLU A 64 -6.79 -22.81 1.62
CA GLU A 64 -7.33 -23.49 0.45
C GLU A 64 -6.42 -24.61 -0.06
N LYS A 65 -5.11 -24.44 0.01
CA LYS A 65 -4.14 -25.46 -0.41
C LYS A 65 -3.95 -26.58 0.61
N VAL A 66 -4.01 -26.25 1.91
CA VAL A 66 -4.02 -27.24 2.99
C VAL A 66 -5.27 -28.10 2.92
N ASP A 67 -6.43 -27.51 2.70
CA ASP A 67 -7.69 -28.24 2.53
C ASP A 67 -7.68 -29.11 1.27
N LEU A 68 -7.09 -28.63 0.17
CA LEU A 68 -6.93 -29.42 -1.06
C LEU A 68 -6.05 -30.66 -0.86
N LEU A 69 -4.96 -30.56 -0.08
CA LEU A 69 -4.04 -31.66 0.14
C LEU A 69 -4.53 -32.65 1.19
N PHE A 70 -5.17 -32.16 2.25
CA PHE A 70 -5.41 -32.93 3.47
C PHE A 70 -6.88 -33.00 3.88
N GLY A 71 -7.82 -32.50 3.07
CA GLY A 71 -9.24 -32.47 3.40
C GLY A 71 -9.83 -33.85 3.71
N ASP A 72 -9.35 -34.90 3.02
CA ASP A 72 -9.80 -36.26 3.21
C ASP A 72 -9.01 -37.05 4.27
N THR A 73 -7.89 -36.52 4.76
CA THR A 73 -6.95 -37.27 5.63
C THR A 73 -6.76 -36.67 7.01
N LEU A 74 -7.04 -35.39 7.20
CA LEU A 74 -6.89 -34.68 8.46
C LEU A 74 -8.19 -34.05 8.92
N SER A 75 -8.38 -33.97 10.24
CA SER A 75 -9.47 -33.18 10.82
C SER A 75 -9.33 -31.67 10.52
N ASP A 76 -10.45 -30.93 10.65
CA ASP A 76 -10.42 -29.48 10.51
C ASP A 76 -9.45 -28.82 11.51
N LEU A 77 -9.43 -29.31 12.75
CA LEU A 77 -8.55 -28.80 13.82
C LEU A 77 -7.06 -29.00 13.49
N ASP A 78 -6.69 -30.18 12.95
CA ASP A 78 -5.30 -30.43 12.54
C ASP A 78 -4.88 -29.53 11.38
N ARG A 79 -5.77 -29.29 10.41
CA ARG A 79 -5.51 -28.38 9.30
C ARG A 79 -5.40 -26.93 9.75
N GLU A 80 -6.22 -26.50 10.70
CA GLU A 80 -6.16 -25.19 11.34
C GLU A 80 -4.83 -25.00 12.09
N GLU A 81 -4.37 -26.01 12.84
CA GLU A 81 -3.10 -25.96 13.53
C GLU A 81 -1.91 -25.84 12.55
N ILE A 82 -1.92 -26.61 11.45
CA ILE A 82 -0.91 -26.49 10.38
C ILE A 82 -0.92 -25.08 9.77
N CYS A 83 -2.10 -24.55 9.47
CA CYS A 83 -2.22 -23.19 8.95
C CYS A 83 -1.65 -22.16 9.93
N THR A 84 -2.02 -22.22 11.21
CA THR A 84 -1.52 -21.32 12.24
C THR A 84 0.00 -21.43 12.39
N LEU A 85 0.56 -22.65 12.30
CA LEU A 85 2.01 -22.85 12.32
C LEU A 85 2.71 -22.19 11.11
N ILE A 86 2.10 -22.24 9.92
CA ILE A 86 2.65 -21.53 8.74
C ILE A 86 2.54 -20.02 8.91
N TYR A 87 1.43 -19.51 9.48
CA TYR A 87 1.21 -18.08 9.64
C TYR A 87 2.16 -17.47 10.68
N TYR A 88 2.35 -18.14 11.81
CA TYR A 88 3.10 -17.68 12.99
C TYR A 88 4.05 -18.77 13.51
N PRO A 89 5.08 -19.17 12.75
CA PRO A 89 5.89 -20.34 13.11
C PRO A 89 6.59 -20.20 14.45
N VAL A 90 7.20 -19.05 14.73
CA VAL A 90 7.95 -18.81 15.98
C VAL A 90 7.03 -18.89 17.19
N GLU A 91 5.94 -18.14 17.17
CA GLU A 91 4.99 -18.03 18.28
C GLU A 91 4.23 -19.35 18.50
N LYS A 92 3.82 -20.01 17.43
CA LYS A 92 3.08 -21.28 17.52
C LYS A 92 3.98 -22.41 18.02
N LEU A 93 5.23 -22.49 17.56
CA LEU A 93 6.22 -23.46 18.09
C LEU A 93 6.45 -23.26 19.58
N ALA A 94 6.55 -22.02 20.03
CA ALA A 94 6.71 -21.72 21.46
C ALA A 94 5.51 -22.25 22.30
N LEU A 95 4.29 -22.14 21.79
CA LEU A 95 3.09 -22.70 22.44
C LEU A 95 3.10 -24.23 22.44
N ILE A 96 3.38 -24.88 21.32
CA ILE A 96 3.44 -26.33 21.17
C ILE A 96 4.48 -26.93 22.14
N LYS A 97 5.65 -26.28 22.28
CA LYS A 97 6.69 -26.67 23.23
C LYS A 97 6.23 -26.54 24.68
N LYS A 98 5.55 -25.44 25.01
CA LYS A 98 4.99 -25.23 26.35
C LYS A 98 3.96 -26.30 26.71
N GLU A 99 3.22 -26.82 25.73
CA GLU A 99 2.26 -27.89 25.89
C GLU A 99 2.89 -29.29 25.89
N GLY A 100 4.21 -29.43 25.63
CA GLY A 100 4.93 -30.68 25.59
C GLY A 100 4.56 -31.60 24.44
N LYS A 101 4.01 -31.04 23.35
CA LYS A 101 3.56 -31.80 22.16
C LYS A 101 4.66 -32.04 21.13
N ASN A 102 5.81 -31.41 21.24
CA ASN A 102 6.91 -31.40 20.29
C ASN A 102 7.86 -32.61 20.44
N ASN A 103 7.35 -33.83 20.37
CA ASN A 103 8.19 -35.04 20.32
C ASN A 103 8.72 -35.28 18.88
N GLU A 104 9.67 -36.22 18.72
CA GLU A 104 10.26 -36.52 17.41
C GLU A 104 9.25 -36.95 16.35
N GLU A 105 8.24 -37.72 16.73
CA GLU A 105 7.15 -38.17 15.84
C GLU A 105 6.37 -36.98 15.30
N TRP A 106 6.02 -36.03 16.17
CA TRP A 106 5.35 -34.79 15.78
C TRP A 106 6.16 -33.99 14.76
N TYR A 107 7.47 -33.81 15.00
CA TYR A 107 8.34 -33.12 14.04
C TYR A 107 8.39 -33.81 12.69
N ARG A 108 8.52 -35.14 12.65
CA ARG A 108 8.54 -35.89 11.37
C ARG A 108 7.24 -35.70 10.58
N VAL A 109 6.11 -35.79 11.26
CA VAL A 109 4.79 -35.62 10.66
C VAL A 109 4.62 -34.21 10.12
N ILE A 110 4.93 -33.18 10.93
CA ILE A 110 4.75 -31.77 10.55
C ILE A 110 5.69 -31.35 9.42
N LEU A 111 6.96 -31.74 9.47
CA LEU A 111 7.92 -31.48 8.40
C LEU A 111 7.48 -32.11 7.08
N GLY A 112 7.03 -33.37 7.11
CA GLY A 112 6.48 -34.04 5.94
C GLY A 112 5.32 -33.26 5.30
N LYS A 113 4.36 -32.80 6.11
CA LYS A 113 3.21 -32.01 5.61
C LYS A 113 3.63 -30.65 5.06
N LEU A 114 4.53 -29.93 5.73
CA LEU A 114 5.03 -28.63 5.25
C LEU A 114 5.80 -28.79 3.93
N ILE A 115 6.56 -29.87 3.74
CA ILE A 115 7.24 -30.19 2.48
C ILE A 115 6.23 -30.46 1.37
N GLU A 116 5.15 -31.20 1.63
CA GLU A 116 4.08 -31.41 0.64
C GLU A 116 3.39 -30.11 0.22
N ILE A 117 3.10 -29.23 1.17
CA ILE A 117 2.52 -27.91 0.90
C ILE A 117 3.49 -27.07 0.07
N ALA A 118 4.78 -27.03 0.45
CA ALA A 118 5.81 -26.30 -0.29
C ALA A 118 5.97 -26.84 -1.73
N ARG A 119 5.91 -28.16 -1.90
CA ARG A 119 5.91 -28.83 -3.22
C ARG A 119 4.73 -28.39 -4.08
N LEU A 120 3.51 -28.35 -3.51
CA LEU A 120 2.33 -27.88 -4.25
C LEU A 120 2.49 -26.44 -4.72
N PHE A 121 2.96 -25.54 -3.86
CA PHE A 121 3.19 -24.13 -4.25
C PHE A 121 4.32 -23.98 -5.26
N SER A 122 5.36 -24.81 -5.19
CA SER A 122 6.50 -24.78 -6.12
C SER A 122 6.14 -25.25 -7.53
N SER A 123 5.13 -26.08 -7.69
CA SER A 123 4.78 -26.76 -8.95
C SER A 123 4.47 -25.83 -10.14
N LYS A 124 4.10 -24.58 -9.85
CA LYS A 124 3.81 -23.55 -10.88
C LYS A 124 5.03 -22.76 -11.34
N TYR A 125 6.22 -23.05 -10.79
CA TYR A 125 7.45 -22.29 -11.03
C TYR A 125 8.57 -23.17 -11.61
N THR A 126 9.58 -22.53 -12.19
CA THR A 126 10.84 -23.21 -12.53
C THR A 126 11.61 -23.54 -11.25
N ARG A 127 12.39 -24.62 -11.25
CA ARG A 127 13.30 -24.96 -10.14
C ARG A 127 14.23 -23.78 -9.80
N SER A 128 14.75 -23.08 -10.82
CA SER A 128 15.60 -21.91 -10.63
C SER A 128 14.90 -20.78 -9.85
N LYS A 129 13.61 -20.51 -10.13
CA LYS A 129 12.83 -19.51 -9.40
C LYS A 129 12.58 -19.93 -7.96
N VAL A 130 12.20 -21.20 -7.75
CA VAL A 130 11.99 -21.78 -6.41
C VAL A 130 13.28 -21.70 -5.59
N ARG A 131 14.42 -22.13 -6.18
CA ARG A 131 15.72 -22.09 -5.50
C ARG A 131 16.17 -20.67 -5.10
N LYS A 132 15.89 -19.65 -5.95
CA LYS A 132 16.15 -18.24 -5.61
C LYS A 132 15.24 -17.72 -4.49
N ALA A 133 14.11 -18.36 -4.25
CA ALA A 133 13.22 -18.02 -3.14
C ALA A 133 13.64 -18.65 -1.81
N MET A 134 14.48 -19.69 -1.84
CA MET A 134 14.99 -20.38 -0.65
C MET A 134 16.09 -19.56 0.04
N PRO A 135 16.19 -19.59 1.37
CA PRO A 135 17.37 -19.12 2.10
C PRO A 135 18.61 -19.90 1.65
N LYS A 136 19.72 -19.20 1.49
CA LYS A 136 20.97 -19.79 0.93
C LYS A 136 21.47 -20.98 1.74
N GLU A 137 21.34 -20.90 3.05
CA GLU A 137 21.80 -21.87 4.03
C GLU A 137 21.09 -23.21 3.88
N TYR A 138 19.80 -23.18 3.53
CA TYR A 138 18.94 -24.37 3.40
C TYR A 138 18.58 -24.72 1.95
N ALA A 139 19.07 -23.95 0.97
CA ALA A 139 18.62 -24.10 -0.42
C ALA A 139 18.85 -25.49 -1.00
N TYR A 140 19.98 -26.15 -0.68
CA TYR A 140 20.26 -27.51 -1.11
C TYR A 140 19.27 -28.52 -0.50
N ILE A 141 19.11 -28.49 0.83
CA ILE A 141 18.24 -29.43 1.57
C ILE A 141 16.79 -29.29 1.13
N LEU A 142 16.32 -28.03 0.98
CA LEU A 142 14.95 -27.75 0.52
C LEU A 142 14.72 -28.22 -0.90
N ASP A 143 15.70 -28.01 -1.81
CA ASP A 143 15.59 -28.45 -3.21
C ASP A 143 15.47 -29.96 -3.31
N GLU A 144 16.28 -30.71 -2.55
CA GLU A 144 16.19 -32.18 -2.46
C GLU A 144 14.80 -32.64 -1.95
N LEU A 145 14.35 -32.11 -0.80
CA LEU A 145 13.11 -32.56 -0.15
C LEU A 145 11.84 -32.17 -0.93
N ILE A 146 11.83 -31.01 -1.59
CA ILE A 146 10.66 -30.54 -2.35
C ILE A 146 10.50 -31.31 -3.67
N HIS A 147 11.59 -31.78 -4.27
CA HIS A 147 11.56 -32.45 -5.57
C HIS A 147 11.59 -33.98 -5.50
N VAL A 148 11.37 -34.55 -4.32
CA VAL A 148 11.17 -36.00 -4.11
C VAL A 148 10.07 -36.54 -5.05
N GLN A 149 10.34 -37.61 -5.75
CA GLN A 149 9.37 -38.30 -6.64
C GLN A 149 8.60 -39.38 -5.87
N LYS A 150 7.35 -39.62 -6.25
CA LYS A 150 6.51 -40.63 -5.56
C LYS A 150 6.98 -42.06 -5.79
N ASP A 151 7.71 -42.30 -6.87
CA ASP A 151 8.18 -43.63 -7.30
C ASP A 151 9.71 -43.78 -7.05
N GLU A 152 10.22 -43.15 -5.99
CA GLU A 152 11.63 -43.30 -5.62
C GLU A 152 11.95 -44.71 -5.13
N ASP A 153 13.18 -45.14 -5.40
CA ASP A 153 13.68 -46.40 -4.87
C ASP A 153 13.94 -46.31 -3.34
N ASP A 154 14.10 -47.47 -2.71
CA ASP A 154 14.31 -47.54 -1.24
C ASP A 154 15.52 -46.72 -0.77
N ASN A 155 16.56 -46.59 -1.61
CA ASN A 155 17.77 -45.83 -1.25
C ASN A 155 17.51 -44.33 -1.20
N GLN A 156 16.71 -43.80 -2.13
CA GLN A 156 16.33 -42.38 -2.12
C GLN A 156 15.39 -42.07 -0.95
N LEU A 157 14.45 -42.94 -0.63
CA LEU A 157 13.60 -42.79 0.56
C LEU A 157 14.41 -42.78 1.85
N ILE A 158 15.43 -43.68 1.96
CA ILE A 158 16.37 -43.68 3.10
C ILE A 158 17.16 -42.39 3.17
N TYR A 159 17.65 -41.87 2.03
CA TYR A 159 18.41 -40.62 1.95
C TYR A 159 17.57 -39.43 2.46
N HIS A 160 16.34 -39.26 2.00
CA HIS A 160 15.46 -38.17 2.44
C HIS A 160 15.06 -38.32 3.92
N ARG A 161 14.85 -39.55 4.39
CA ARG A 161 14.60 -39.80 5.82
C ARG A 161 15.81 -39.41 6.67
N ASN A 162 17.00 -39.78 6.24
CA ASN A 162 18.24 -39.41 6.96
C ASN A 162 18.43 -37.89 7.05
N ILE A 163 18.02 -37.11 6.05
CA ILE A 163 18.04 -35.65 6.15
C ILE A 163 17.13 -35.17 7.30
N LEU A 164 15.90 -35.68 7.39
CA LEU A 164 14.97 -35.31 8.45
C LEU A 164 15.44 -35.77 9.83
N ASP A 165 15.97 -36.99 9.92
CA ASP A 165 16.51 -37.54 11.18
C ASP A 165 17.72 -36.71 11.66
N THR A 166 18.59 -36.29 10.75
CA THR A 166 19.73 -35.43 11.07
C THR A 166 19.29 -34.03 11.53
N LEU A 167 18.25 -33.45 10.93
CA LEU A 167 17.68 -32.18 11.40
C LEU A 167 17.17 -32.28 12.86
N LEU A 168 16.58 -33.42 13.23
CA LEU A 168 16.13 -33.70 14.59
C LEU A 168 17.32 -33.90 15.55
N GLU A 169 18.30 -34.71 15.16
CA GLU A 169 19.52 -34.97 15.93
C GLU A 169 20.27 -33.66 16.26
N LEU A 170 20.37 -32.77 15.27
CA LEU A 170 21.03 -31.47 15.43
C LEU A 170 20.14 -30.42 16.11
N GLN A 171 18.92 -30.76 16.52
CA GLN A 171 17.94 -29.84 17.14
C GLN A 171 17.62 -28.61 16.28
N ASN A 172 17.65 -28.75 14.96
CA ASN A 172 17.45 -27.66 14.00
C ASN A 172 16.07 -27.68 13.32
N ALA A 173 15.16 -28.54 13.78
CA ALA A 173 13.83 -28.72 13.19
C ALA A 173 12.95 -27.46 13.30
N ASP A 174 13.08 -26.67 14.37
CA ASP A 174 12.31 -25.43 14.56
C ASP A 174 12.64 -24.42 13.48
N GLU A 175 13.94 -24.12 13.31
CA GLU A 175 14.41 -23.18 12.29
C GLU A 175 14.01 -23.67 10.89
N PHE A 176 14.04 -24.97 10.65
CA PHE A 176 13.63 -25.54 9.37
C PHE A 176 12.13 -25.40 9.12
N ILE A 177 11.27 -25.48 10.17
CA ILE A 177 9.83 -25.19 10.08
C ILE A 177 9.62 -23.71 9.72
N GLU A 178 10.35 -22.77 10.36
CA GLU A 178 10.28 -21.35 10.05
C GLU A 178 10.65 -21.06 8.59
N VAL A 179 11.72 -21.70 8.11
CA VAL A 179 12.20 -21.61 6.73
C VAL A 179 11.17 -22.15 5.73
N LEU A 180 10.56 -23.29 6.01
CA LEU A 180 9.50 -23.87 5.16
C LEU A 180 8.26 -22.96 5.14
N ALA A 181 7.82 -22.46 6.31
CA ALA A 181 6.69 -21.55 6.40
C ALA A 181 6.96 -20.24 5.61
N GLY A 182 8.16 -19.69 5.72
CA GLY A 182 8.59 -18.53 4.94
C GLY A 182 8.59 -18.79 3.43
N LEU A 183 9.09 -19.95 3.00
CA LEU A 183 9.08 -20.36 1.59
C LEU A 183 7.65 -20.53 1.05
N ILE A 184 6.77 -21.19 1.80
CA ILE A 184 5.35 -21.36 1.44
C ILE A 184 4.68 -20.02 1.20
N LYS A 185 4.81 -19.07 2.15
CA LYS A 185 4.26 -17.71 2.03
C LYS A 185 4.81 -16.98 0.80
N ARG A 186 6.11 -17.07 0.56
CA ARG A 186 6.78 -16.42 -0.57
C ARG A 186 6.35 -16.99 -1.94
N LEU A 187 6.08 -18.30 -2.01
CA LEU A 187 5.61 -18.96 -3.24
C LEU A 187 4.09 -18.81 -3.45
N ALA A 188 3.33 -18.50 -2.39
CA ALA A 188 1.88 -18.30 -2.49
C ALA A 188 1.53 -17.00 -3.24
N VAL A 189 2.29 -15.92 -3.00
CA VAL A 189 2.07 -14.59 -3.58
C VAL A 189 3.34 -14.13 -4.31
N ASP A 190 3.25 -13.88 -5.60
CA ASP A 190 4.38 -13.41 -6.41
C ASP A 190 4.62 -11.91 -6.26
N HIS A 191 3.55 -11.12 -6.18
CA HIS A 191 3.61 -9.67 -6.09
C HIS A 191 2.48 -9.12 -5.25
N LEU A 192 2.78 -8.09 -4.47
CA LEU A 192 1.83 -7.36 -3.65
C LEU A 192 1.73 -5.92 -4.16
N HIS A 193 0.49 -5.47 -4.42
CA HIS A 193 0.16 -4.08 -4.74
C HIS A 193 -0.54 -3.45 -3.56
N ILE A 194 -0.04 -2.32 -3.06
CA ILE A 194 -0.70 -1.50 -2.04
C ILE A 194 -1.22 -0.23 -2.69
N VAL A 195 -2.53 -0.11 -2.81
CA VAL A 195 -3.19 0.99 -3.51
C VAL A 195 -3.51 2.13 -2.54
N GLY A 196 -2.48 2.55 -1.80
CA GLY A 196 -2.45 3.75 -0.97
C GLY A 196 -3.07 3.64 0.41
N ASP A 197 -2.90 4.75 1.14
CA ASP A 197 -3.38 5.01 2.50
C ASP A 197 -2.89 4.00 3.55
N ILE A 198 -1.56 3.95 3.69
CA ILE A 198 -0.89 3.17 4.74
C ILE A 198 -0.94 3.92 6.07
N PHE A 199 -0.78 5.25 6.02
CA PHE A 199 -0.70 6.11 7.19
C PHE A 199 -2.06 6.60 7.71
N ASP A 200 -2.01 7.24 8.88
CA ASP A 200 -3.12 7.85 9.63
C ASP A 200 -4.22 6.89 10.11
N ARG A 201 -5.04 7.39 11.05
CA ARG A 201 -6.20 6.75 11.71
C ARG A 201 -5.83 5.65 12.69
N GLY A 202 -5.20 4.57 12.26
CA GLY A 202 -4.71 3.51 13.15
C GLY A 202 -3.28 3.78 13.67
N PRO A 203 -2.86 3.06 14.73
CA PRO A 203 -1.69 3.46 15.53
C PRO A 203 -0.34 2.92 15.01
N CYS A 204 -0.31 2.02 14.04
CA CYS A 204 0.88 1.22 13.73
C CYS A 204 1.31 1.26 12.26
N ALA A 205 1.17 2.41 11.59
CA ALA A 205 1.63 2.57 10.20
C ALA A 205 3.14 2.34 10.06
N ASP A 206 3.92 2.71 11.07
CA ASP A 206 5.36 2.46 11.15
C ASP A 206 5.72 0.97 11.09
N ARG A 207 4.96 0.13 11.78
CA ARG A 207 5.16 -1.34 11.75
C ARG A 207 4.73 -1.95 10.43
N ILE A 208 3.70 -1.40 9.79
CA ILE A 208 3.31 -1.79 8.43
C ILE A 208 4.44 -1.46 7.47
N MET A 209 5.02 -0.26 7.54
CA MET A 209 6.13 0.14 6.69
C MET A 209 7.36 -0.78 6.86
N ASP A 210 7.76 -1.10 8.10
CA ASP A 210 8.84 -2.05 8.37
C ASP A 210 8.58 -3.41 7.71
N LEU A 211 7.34 -3.91 7.78
CA LEU A 211 6.94 -5.18 7.18
C LEU A 211 7.02 -5.13 5.64
N LEU A 212 6.49 -4.06 5.04
CA LEU A 212 6.51 -3.87 3.58
C LEU A 212 7.93 -3.70 3.04
N MET A 213 8.83 -3.06 3.77
CA MET A 213 10.24 -2.90 3.38
C MET A 213 10.98 -4.23 3.25
N THR A 214 10.55 -5.26 3.96
CA THR A 214 11.12 -6.61 3.89
C THR A 214 10.39 -7.53 2.92
N TYR A 215 9.26 -7.09 2.37
CA TYR A 215 8.47 -7.91 1.46
C TYR A 215 9.19 -8.14 0.13
N HIS A 216 9.16 -9.38 -0.37
CA HIS A 216 10.01 -9.82 -1.49
C HIS A 216 9.71 -9.14 -2.84
N SER A 217 8.46 -8.74 -3.09
CA SER A 217 8.06 -8.08 -4.34
C SER A 217 6.83 -7.22 -4.11
N ILE A 218 6.99 -5.88 -4.21
CA ILE A 218 5.94 -4.92 -3.88
C ILE A 218 6.06 -3.66 -4.72
N ASP A 219 4.92 -3.06 -5.03
CA ASP A 219 4.77 -1.65 -5.39
C ASP A 219 3.64 -0.98 -4.59
N ILE A 220 3.61 0.34 -4.61
CA ILE A 220 2.70 1.16 -3.80
C ILE A 220 2.21 2.33 -4.66
N GLU A 221 0.91 2.51 -4.80
CA GLU A 221 0.33 3.73 -5.30
C GLU A 221 0.08 4.66 -4.10
N TRP A 222 0.59 5.91 -4.17
CA TRP A 222 0.47 6.82 -3.04
C TRP A 222 -0.99 7.21 -2.79
N GLY A 223 -1.43 7.11 -1.53
CA GLY A 223 -2.69 7.67 -1.07
C GLY A 223 -2.54 9.13 -0.60
N ASN A 224 -3.66 9.79 -0.35
CA ASN A 224 -3.65 11.16 0.15
C ASN A 224 -3.07 11.25 1.58
N HIS A 225 -3.29 10.23 2.42
CA HIS A 225 -2.65 10.16 3.74
C HIS A 225 -1.14 9.90 3.64
N ASP A 226 -0.70 9.10 2.68
CA ASP A 226 0.73 8.86 2.44
C ASP A 226 1.43 10.13 1.97
N ILE A 227 0.84 10.84 0.99
CA ILE A 227 1.41 12.08 0.46
C ILE A 227 1.48 13.18 1.54
N LEU A 228 0.55 13.17 2.49
CA LEU A 228 0.58 14.07 3.64
C LEU A 228 1.83 13.85 4.50
N TRP A 229 2.14 12.59 4.85
CA TRP A 229 3.34 12.24 5.61
C TRP A 229 4.63 12.44 4.80
N MET A 230 4.60 12.18 3.48
CA MET A 230 5.70 12.48 2.57
C MET A 230 5.99 13.99 2.54
N GLY A 231 4.95 14.82 2.48
CA GLY A 231 5.06 16.28 2.55
C GLY A 231 5.59 16.78 3.88
N ALA A 232 5.14 16.20 4.98
CA ALA A 232 5.62 16.53 6.32
C ALA A 232 7.12 16.22 6.48
N ALA A 233 7.56 15.03 6.03
CA ALA A 233 8.97 14.64 6.03
C ALA A 233 9.84 15.51 5.11
N ALA A 234 9.27 16.06 4.03
CA ALA A 234 9.92 17.00 3.14
C ALA A 234 10.00 18.45 3.72
N GLY A 235 9.38 18.69 4.89
CA GLY A 235 9.36 20.00 5.56
C GLY A 235 8.24 20.92 5.07
N SER A 236 7.12 20.39 4.57
CA SER A 236 5.90 21.17 4.36
C SER A 236 5.23 21.45 5.69
N ARG A 237 5.27 22.68 6.14
CA ARG A 237 4.74 23.10 7.46
C ARG A 237 3.23 22.84 7.59
N ALA A 238 2.46 23.06 6.53
CA ALA A 238 1.03 22.77 6.51
C ALA A 238 0.76 21.26 6.62
N CYS A 239 1.56 20.42 5.95
CA CYS A 239 1.49 18.95 6.11
C CYS A 239 1.87 18.53 7.52
N ILE A 240 2.92 19.09 8.12
CA ILE A 240 3.35 18.82 9.50
C ILE A 240 2.22 19.12 10.49
N ALA A 241 1.63 20.31 10.40
CA ALA A 241 0.52 20.69 11.27
C ALA A 241 -0.69 19.77 11.09
N THR A 242 -0.99 19.35 9.86
CA THR A 242 -2.08 18.40 9.56
C THR A 242 -1.80 17.03 10.15
N VAL A 243 -0.58 16.46 9.97
CA VAL A 243 -0.19 15.17 10.55
C VAL A 243 -0.32 15.19 12.06
N ILE A 244 0.20 16.23 12.74
CA ILE A 244 0.13 16.34 14.20
C ILE A 244 -1.33 16.44 14.66
N ARG A 245 -2.13 17.30 14.00
CA ARG A 245 -3.56 17.44 14.33
C ARG A 245 -4.32 16.12 14.16
N ASN A 246 -4.08 15.39 13.07
CA ASN A 246 -4.71 14.10 12.86
C ASN A 246 -4.35 13.10 13.96
N ASN A 247 -3.07 13.00 14.31
CA ASN A 247 -2.62 12.05 15.35
C ASN A 247 -3.15 12.44 16.74
N LEU A 248 -3.22 13.73 17.08
CA LEU A 248 -3.87 14.20 18.31
C LEU A 248 -5.36 13.85 18.34
N LYS A 249 -6.07 14.03 17.21
CA LYS A 249 -7.50 13.74 17.10
C LYS A 249 -7.84 12.24 17.24
N TYR A 250 -6.95 11.37 16.77
CA TYR A 250 -7.12 9.91 16.82
C TYR A 250 -6.41 9.24 18.00
N ASP A 251 -5.79 10.02 18.91
CA ASP A 251 -5.02 9.54 20.07
C ASP A 251 -3.85 8.61 19.67
N ASN A 252 -3.21 8.92 18.55
CA ASN A 252 -2.10 8.14 17.97
C ASN A 252 -0.72 8.79 18.21
N MET A 253 -0.52 9.45 19.33
CA MET A 253 0.72 10.16 19.66
C MET A 253 1.95 9.27 19.66
N LYS A 254 1.78 7.99 19.99
CA LYS A 254 2.87 7.01 20.08
C LYS A 254 3.66 6.87 18.77
N ILE A 255 3.02 7.00 17.62
CA ILE A 255 3.72 6.91 16.33
C ILE A 255 4.67 8.10 16.15
N LEU A 256 4.28 9.31 16.54
CA LEU A 256 5.12 10.49 16.46
C LEU A 256 6.30 10.38 17.44
N GLU A 257 6.02 10.21 18.73
CA GLU A 257 7.04 10.29 19.78
C GLU A 257 7.91 9.05 19.87
N ASN A 258 7.30 7.85 19.97
CA ASN A 258 8.04 6.62 20.21
C ASN A 258 8.65 6.05 18.92
N SER A 259 7.91 6.10 17.81
CA SER A 259 8.35 5.46 16.56
C SER A 259 9.28 6.35 15.75
N TYR A 260 8.94 7.64 15.62
CA TYR A 260 9.69 8.58 14.80
C TYR A 260 10.53 9.60 15.58
N GLY A 261 10.42 9.63 16.92
CA GLY A 261 11.18 10.54 17.77
C GLY A 261 10.78 12.01 17.63
N ILE A 262 9.56 12.27 17.20
CA ILE A 262 9.02 13.63 16.98
C ILE A 262 8.32 14.06 18.27
N SER A 263 9.01 14.87 19.07
CA SER A 263 8.49 15.35 20.37
C SER A 263 7.53 16.51 20.21
N LEU A 264 6.37 16.42 20.82
CA LEU A 264 5.36 17.48 20.85
C LEU A 264 5.47 18.40 22.08
N ARG A 265 6.49 18.21 22.90
CA ARG A 265 6.64 18.94 24.17
C ARG A 265 6.60 20.48 24.01
N LYS A 266 7.27 21.03 22.97
CA LYS A 266 7.24 22.48 22.72
C LYS A 266 5.83 22.98 22.41
N LEU A 267 5.09 22.26 21.58
CA LEU A 267 3.71 22.57 21.25
C LEU A 267 2.83 22.49 22.50
N THR A 268 2.95 21.44 23.31
CA THR A 268 2.14 21.25 24.52
C THR A 268 2.39 22.37 25.53
N LEU A 269 3.65 22.70 25.82
CA LEU A 269 3.98 23.79 26.76
C LEU A 269 3.51 25.16 26.25
N PHE A 270 3.62 25.42 24.97
CA PHE A 270 3.10 26.64 24.36
C PHE A 270 1.58 26.71 24.46
N ALA A 271 0.90 25.63 24.12
CA ALA A 271 -0.55 25.54 24.18
C ALA A 271 -1.10 25.69 25.60
N GLU A 272 -0.45 25.13 26.64
CA GLU A 272 -0.80 25.34 28.05
C GLU A 272 -0.70 26.81 28.48
N LYS A 273 0.30 27.53 27.98
CA LYS A 273 0.46 28.96 28.22
C LYS A 273 -0.69 29.75 27.58
N ILE A 274 -1.09 29.40 26.35
CA ILE A 274 -2.12 30.12 25.60
C ILE A 274 -3.54 29.76 26.09
N TYR A 275 -3.79 28.52 26.52
CA TYR A 275 -5.08 28.03 26.97
C TYR A 275 -5.01 27.49 28.42
N PRO A 276 -4.81 28.37 29.43
CA PRO A 276 -4.64 27.94 30.81
C PRO A 276 -5.90 27.24 31.34
N GLY A 277 -5.71 26.16 32.09
CA GLY A 277 -6.81 25.40 32.72
C GLY A 277 -7.53 24.39 31.81
N ILE A 278 -7.09 24.22 30.58
CA ILE A 278 -7.56 23.17 29.68
C ILE A 278 -6.60 21.96 29.76
N ASP A 279 -7.14 20.76 29.57
CA ASP A 279 -6.31 19.55 29.44
C ASP A 279 -5.17 19.77 28.40
N PRO A 280 -3.92 19.42 28.71
CA PRO A 280 -2.76 19.74 27.87
C PRO A 280 -2.88 19.23 26.43
N MET A 281 -3.46 18.04 26.23
CA MET A 281 -3.63 17.47 24.88
C MET A 281 -4.73 18.16 24.10
N LYS A 282 -5.80 18.57 24.78
CA LYS A 282 -6.87 19.39 24.16
C LYS A 282 -6.36 20.79 23.82
N ALA A 283 -5.55 21.39 24.68
CA ALA A 283 -4.90 22.68 24.40
C ALA A 283 -3.98 22.57 23.19
N ALA A 284 -3.16 21.50 23.11
CA ALA A 284 -2.28 21.22 21.97
C ALA A 284 -3.08 21.01 20.67
N LEU A 285 -4.22 20.32 20.71
CA LEU A 285 -5.11 20.14 19.55
C LEU A 285 -5.73 21.46 19.08
N LYS A 286 -6.12 22.35 20.03
CA LYS A 286 -6.62 23.68 19.70
C LYS A 286 -5.55 24.51 19.02
N GLU A 287 -4.37 24.58 19.59
CA GLU A 287 -3.29 25.40 19.08
C GLU A 287 -2.78 24.92 17.72
N ILE A 288 -2.54 23.61 17.57
CA ILE A 288 -2.11 23.08 16.27
C ILE A 288 -3.18 23.26 15.18
N SER A 289 -4.47 23.33 15.55
CA SER A 289 -5.53 23.64 14.59
C SER A 289 -5.48 25.11 14.14
N VAL A 290 -5.20 26.06 15.04
CA VAL A 290 -5.00 27.47 14.68
C VAL A 290 -3.76 27.62 13.79
N LEU A 291 -2.64 27.03 14.20
CA LEU A 291 -1.40 26.98 13.41
C LEU A 291 -1.65 26.41 12.00
N LEU A 292 -2.40 25.31 11.90
CA LEU A 292 -2.76 24.72 10.62
C LEU A 292 -3.51 25.72 9.73
N PHE A 293 -4.56 26.38 10.24
CA PHE A 293 -5.34 27.32 9.42
C PHE A 293 -4.54 28.55 9.01
N LYS A 294 -3.60 29.02 9.83
CA LYS A 294 -2.66 30.06 9.42
C LYS A 294 -1.74 29.59 8.29
N LEU A 295 -1.15 28.41 8.42
CA LEU A 295 -0.25 27.82 7.43
C LEU A 295 -0.97 27.50 6.11
N GLU A 296 -2.19 26.95 6.17
CA GLU A 296 -3.05 26.74 4.99
C GLU A 296 -3.33 28.06 4.28
N GLY A 297 -3.67 29.10 5.03
CA GLY A 297 -3.89 30.45 4.49
C GLY A 297 -2.65 30.97 3.75
N GLN A 298 -1.46 30.82 4.32
CA GLN A 298 -0.21 31.19 3.67
C GLN A 298 0.03 30.41 2.37
N VAL A 299 -0.22 29.09 2.37
CA VAL A 299 -0.09 28.26 1.16
C VAL A 299 -1.05 28.73 0.06
N ILE A 300 -2.31 28.99 0.40
CA ILE A 300 -3.34 29.43 -0.55
C ILE A 300 -2.98 30.79 -1.14
N LEU A 301 -2.60 31.76 -0.30
CA LEU A 301 -2.23 33.10 -0.73
C LEU A 301 -1.00 33.12 -1.65
N ARG A 302 -0.02 32.23 -1.41
CA ARG A 302 1.16 32.08 -2.28
C ARG A 302 0.84 31.38 -3.62
N ASN A 303 -0.24 30.57 -3.67
CA ASN A 303 -0.55 29.71 -4.80
C ASN A 303 -2.00 29.90 -5.28
N PRO A 304 -2.35 31.04 -5.89
CA PRO A 304 -3.71 31.31 -6.35
C PRO A 304 -4.18 30.34 -7.44
N ASP A 305 -3.27 29.65 -8.12
CA ASP A 305 -3.58 28.59 -9.10
C ASP A 305 -4.32 27.39 -8.47
N TYR A 306 -4.20 27.20 -7.14
CA TYR A 306 -4.90 26.09 -6.44
C TYR A 306 -6.41 26.30 -6.37
N LYS A 307 -6.87 27.57 -6.46
CA LYS A 307 -8.29 27.96 -6.42
C LYS A 307 -9.00 27.38 -5.18
N MET A 308 -8.42 27.65 -4.02
CA MET A 308 -8.87 27.17 -2.72
C MET A 308 -9.20 28.31 -1.75
N GLU A 309 -9.55 29.48 -2.27
CA GLU A 309 -9.89 30.68 -1.50
C GLU A 309 -11.11 30.47 -0.59
N ASP A 310 -11.97 29.50 -0.90
CA ASP A 310 -13.11 29.07 -0.09
C ASP A 310 -12.67 28.50 1.29
N LYS A 311 -11.42 28.10 1.44
CA LYS A 311 -10.82 27.63 2.71
C LYS A 311 -10.25 28.77 3.57
N LEU A 312 -10.18 29.97 3.05
CA LEU A 312 -9.75 31.15 3.82
C LEU A 312 -10.88 31.64 4.73
N LEU A 313 -11.10 30.95 5.85
CA LEU A 313 -12.20 31.22 6.78
C LEU A 313 -11.74 31.90 8.08
N LEU A 314 -10.48 31.75 8.47
CA LEU A 314 -9.99 32.26 9.76
C LEU A 314 -10.21 33.77 9.91
N HIS A 315 -9.96 34.57 8.86
CA HIS A 315 -10.17 36.04 8.87
C HIS A 315 -11.65 36.45 8.88
N LYS A 316 -12.58 35.52 8.61
CA LYS A 316 -14.02 35.78 8.60
C LYS A 316 -14.70 35.48 9.95
N VAL A 317 -13.93 35.09 10.95
CA VAL A 317 -14.42 34.83 12.30
C VAL A 317 -14.68 36.12 13.04
N ASP A 318 -15.90 36.29 13.55
CA ASP A 318 -16.25 37.30 14.56
C ASP A 318 -16.24 36.66 15.95
N VAL A 319 -15.14 36.90 16.69
CA VAL A 319 -14.95 36.31 18.03
C VAL A 319 -15.95 36.84 19.04
N ALA A 320 -16.37 38.13 18.91
CA ALA A 320 -17.31 38.75 19.84
C ALA A 320 -18.74 38.16 19.67
N ARG A 321 -19.11 37.84 18.44
CA ARG A 321 -20.42 37.25 18.10
C ARG A 321 -20.40 35.75 18.10
N GLN A 322 -19.23 35.12 18.14
CA GLN A 322 -19.01 33.68 17.97
C GLN A 322 -19.63 33.16 16.65
N THR A 323 -19.36 33.90 15.54
CA THR A 323 -19.85 33.53 14.20
C THR A 323 -18.72 33.54 13.19
N VAL A 324 -18.95 32.87 12.04
CA VAL A 324 -18.08 32.91 10.86
C VAL A 324 -18.92 33.08 9.61
N GLU A 325 -18.45 33.89 8.67
CA GLU A 325 -19.10 34.05 7.37
C GLU A 325 -18.60 32.98 6.38
N ILE A 326 -19.51 32.19 5.82
CA ILE A 326 -19.25 31.20 4.77
C ILE A 326 -20.24 31.45 3.63
N ASP A 327 -19.75 31.69 2.44
CA ASP A 327 -20.55 31.94 1.22
C ASP A 327 -21.63 33.03 1.40
N GLY A 328 -21.29 34.11 2.14
CA GLY A 328 -22.18 35.25 2.40
C GLY A 328 -23.26 35.00 3.45
N ARG A 329 -23.15 33.93 4.22
CA ARG A 329 -24.04 33.60 5.35
C ARG A 329 -23.26 33.51 6.65
N GLU A 330 -23.82 34.00 7.74
CA GLU A 330 -23.28 33.84 9.09
C GLU A 330 -23.70 32.48 9.67
N TYR A 331 -22.71 31.79 10.29
CA TYR A 331 -22.92 30.52 11.00
C TYR A 331 -22.32 30.60 12.39
N ASP A 332 -23.02 30.06 13.36
CA ASP A 332 -22.53 29.94 14.73
C ASP A 332 -21.31 29.02 14.80
N ILE A 333 -20.26 29.46 15.47
CA ILE A 333 -19.14 28.60 15.83
C ILE A 333 -19.31 28.05 17.26
N LYS A 334 -18.59 26.99 17.56
CA LYS A 334 -18.40 26.50 18.93
C LYS A 334 -17.75 27.62 19.72
N GLU A 335 -18.01 27.66 21.04
CA GLU A 335 -17.41 28.65 21.91
C GLU A 335 -15.89 28.52 21.87
N GLU A 336 -15.22 29.40 21.15
CA GLU A 336 -13.78 29.34 20.87
C GLU A 336 -13.13 30.72 21.05
N THR A 337 -11.88 30.69 21.45
CA THR A 337 -10.97 31.84 21.50
C THR A 337 -9.78 31.60 20.60
N PHE A 338 -9.28 32.67 20.00
CA PHE A 338 -8.13 32.61 19.07
C PHE A 338 -7.08 33.63 19.53
N PRO A 339 -6.41 33.42 20.69
CA PRO A 339 -5.55 34.42 21.31
C PRO A 339 -4.35 34.83 20.46
N THR A 340 -3.89 33.96 19.57
CA THR A 340 -2.73 34.19 18.70
C THR A 340 -3.09 34.75 17.33
N VAL A 341 -4.39 34.99 17.03
CA VAL A 341 -4.84 35.53 15.74
C VAL A 341 -5.07 37.03 15.84
N ASN A 342 -4.46 37.81 14.95
CA ASN A 342 -4.65 39.24 14.85
C ASN A 342 -5.84 39.60 13.95
N PHE A 343 -7.06 39.63 14.51
CA PHE A 343 -8.27 40.00 13.77
C PHE A 343 -8.36 41.52 13.47
N ALA A 344 -7.51 42.36 14.08
CA ALA A 344 -7.47 43.77 13.80
C ALA A 344 -6.54 44.16 12.65
N ALA A 345 -5.92 43.19 12.01
CA ALA A 345 -5.02 43.40 10.89
C ALA A 345 -5.76 44.03 9.69
N GLU A 346 -5.14 45.02 9.05
CA GLU A 346 -5.69 45.65 7.85
C GLU A 346 -5.50 44.79 6.60
N ASN A 347 -4.42 44.00 6.56
CA ASN A 347 -4.09 43.13 5.43
C ASN A 347 -4.48 41.69 5.74
N LEU A 348 -5.01 41.01 4.75
CA LEU A 348 -5.40 39.59 4.85
C LEU A 348 -4.21 38.70 5.25
N GLU A 349 -3.04 38.95 4.70
CA GLU A 349 -1.82 38.17 4.97
C GLU A 349 -1.42 38.24 6.45
N ASP A 350 -1.62 39.38 7.13
CA ASP A 350 -1.26 39.58 8.53
C ASP A 350 -2.13 38.74 9.49
N VAL A 351 -3.38 38.39 9.11
CA VAL A 351 -4.24 37.49 9.88
C VAL A 351 -3.67 36.09 9.92
N TYR A 352 -3.03 35.66 8.83
CA TYR A 352 -2.44 34.32 8.68
C TYR A 352 -0.96 34.29 9.09
N GLN A 353 -0.40 35.41 9.57
CA GLN A 353 0.98 35.43 10.05
C GLN A 353 1.11 34.69 11.38
N LEU A 354 2.19 33.91 11.51
CA LEU A 354 2.55 33.29 12.79
C LEU A 354 3.12 34.36 13.75
N THR A 355 2.81 34.21 15.02
CA THR A 355 3.54 34.95 16.07
C THR A 355 4.96 34.42 16.18
N GLU A 356 5.86 35.17 16.83
CA GLU A 356 7.24 34.72 17.02
C GLU A 356 7.34 33.40 17.80
N GLU A 357 6.47 33.19 18.79
CA GLU A 357 6.43 31.94 19.56
C GLU A 357 5.87 30.77 18.73
N GLU A 358 4.84 31.00 17.92
CA GLU A 358 4.31 30.01 16.97
C GLU A 358 5.37 29.61 15.94
N GLU A 359 6.13 30.57 15.41
CA GLU A 359 7.23 30.29 14.47
C GLU A 359 8.28 29.37 15.11
N GLN A 360 8.68 29.65 16.37
CA GLN A 360 9.62 28.78 17.11
C GLN A 360 9.09 27.35 17.33
N VAL A 361 7.78 27.21 17.54
CA VAL A 361 7.13 25.90 17.68
C VAL A 361 7.19 25.14 16.35
N ILE A 362 6.77 25.78 15.26
CA ILE A 362 6.72 25.17 13.92
C ILE A 362 8.13 24.82 13.41
N GLU A 363 9.11 25.72 13.58
CA GLU A 363 10.51 25.43 13.24
C GLU A 363 11.04 24.19 13.97
N GLY A 364 10.74 24.10 15.27
CA GLY A 364 11.14 22.94 16.06
C GLY A 364 10.49 21.63 15.59
N LEU A 365 9.23 21.68 15.19
CA LEU A 365 8.52 20.53 14.62
C LEU A 365 9.04 20.17 13.23
N GLU A 366 9.27 21.16 12.36
CA GLU A 366 9.86 20.96 11.03
C GLU A 366 11.22 20.27 11.13
N MET A 367 12.10 20.74 12.02
CA MET A 367 13.39 20.10 12.26
C MET A 367 13.23 18.66 12.75
N ALA A 368 12.25 18.36 13.60
CA ALA A 368 12.00 17.02 14.10
C ALA A 368 11.55 16.05 12.98
N PHE A 369 10.62 16.49 12.12
CA PHE A 369 10.15 15.69 10.99
C PHE A 369 11.25 15.44 9.96
N VAL A 370 11.96 16.49 9.53
CA VAL A 370 13.00 16.41 8.50
C VAL A 370 14.20 15.56 8.94
N ASN A 371 14.53 15.55 10.23
CA ASN A 371 15.69 14.82 10.76
C ASN A 371 15.34 13.45 11.37
N SER A 372 14.08 13.03 11.39
CA SER A 372 13.69 11.69 11.85
C SER A 372 14.24 10.62 10.92
N ILE A 373 15.24 9.86 11.39
CA ILE A 373 15.93 8.83 10.57
C ILE A 373 14.95 7.76 10.10
N ARG A 374 14.13 7.22 11.02
CA ARG A 374 13.19 6.14 10.69
C ARG A 374 12.10 6.64 9.73
N LEU A 375 11.56 7.84 9.95
CA LEU A 375 10.58 8.41 9.03
C LEU A 375 11.19 8.59 7.64
N ARG A 376 12.41 9.12 7.53
CA ARG A 376 13.10 9.25 6.24
C ARG A 376 13.27 7.92 5.53
N GLN A 377 13.64 6.85 6.23
CA GLN A 377 13.75 5.51 5.64
C GLN A 377 12.42 5.02 5.06
N HIS A 378 11.32 5.22 5.77
CA HIS A 378 9.99 4.87 5.30
C HIS A 378 9.58 5.71 4.08
N ILE A 379 9.83 7.02 4.11
CA ILE A 379 9.50 7.90 2.99
C ILE A 379 10.39 7.62 1.76
N ASP A 380 11.69 7.36 1.95
CA ASP A 380 12.58 6.91 0.86
C ASP A 380 12.05 5.63 0.21
N PHE A 381 11.51 4.71 1.01
CA PHE A 381 10.88 3.49 0.49
C PHE A 381 9.62 3.77 -0.31
N LEU A 382 8.74 4.70 0.16
CA LEU A 382 7.57 5.14 -0.61
C LEU A 382 7.96 5.77 -1.95
N TYR A 383 9.01 6.60 -1.99
CA TYR A 383 9.51 7.16 -3.25
C TYR A 383 10.14 6.11 -4.16
N LYS A 384 10.83 5.12 -3.59
CA LYS A 384 11.50 4.05 -4.34
C LYS A 384 10.52 3.04 -4.95
N LYS A 385 9.47 2.69 -4.23
CA LYS A 385 8.52 1.64 -4.60
C LYS A 385 7.18 2.18 -5.07
N GLY A 386 6.91 3.47 -4.81
CA GLY A 386 5.63 4.09 -5.06
C GLY A 386 5.60 5.02 -6.27
N SER A 387 4.38 5.33 -6.69
CA SER A 387 4.03 6.24 -7.78
C SER A 387 2.60 6.76 -7.61
N MET A 388 2.22 7.76 -8.44
CA MET A 388 0.84 8.25 -8.48
C MET A 388 -0.12 7.22 -9.08
N TYR A 389 0.36 6.43 -10.01
CA TYR A 389 -0.38 5.33 -10.64
C TYR A 389 0.58 4.25 -11.14
N ARG A 390 0.03 3.07 -11.40
CA ARG A 390 0.77 1.94 -11.96
C ARG A 390 -0.04 1.26 -13.06
N ILE A 391 0.66 0.86 -14.11
CA ILE A 391 0.10 -0.09 -15.09
C ILE A 391 0.83 -1.40 -14.88
N PHE A 392 0.08 -2.47 -14.59
CA PHE A 392 0.65 -3.78 -14.35
C PHE A 392 -0.31 -4.89 -14.83
N ASN A 393 0.15 -5.72 -15.74
CA ASN A 393 -0.61 -6.85 -16.32
C ASN A 393 -2.03 -6.44 -16.77
N ASN A 394 -2.13 -5.39 -17.58
CA ASN A 394 -3.37 -4.78 -18.08
C ASN A 394 -4.28 -4.13 -17.02
N ASN A 395 -3.83 -4.00 -15.78
CA ASN A 395 -4.55 -3.26 -14.76
C ASN A 395 -3.95 -1.86 -14.58
N LEU A 396 -4.81 -0.86 -14.41
CA LEU A 396 -4.45 0.51 -14.04
C LEU A 396 -4.77 0.69 -12.57
N LEU A 397 -3.74 0.95 -11.77
CA LEU A 397 -3.84 1.16 -10.33
C LEU A 397 -3.61 2.64 -10.02
N TYR A 398 -4.47 3.23 -9.20
CA TYR A 398 -4.29 4.55 -8.59
C TYR A 398 -5.19 4.65 -7.36
N HIS A 399 -4.81 5.45 -6.38
CA HIS A 399 -5.52 5.48 -5.11
C HIS A 399 -6.88 6.18 -5.20
N GLY A 400 -6.93 7.44 -5.60
CA GLY A 400 -8.13 8.29 -5.54
C GLY A 400 -8.90 8.34 -6.84
N CYS A 401 -8.60 9.30 -7.72
CA CYS A 401 -9.35 9.55 -8.93
C CYS A 401 -8.49 10.07 -10.08
N VAL A 402 -9.01 9.97 -11.30
CA VAL A 402 -8.60 10.79 -12.44
C VAL A 402 -9.64 11.89 -12.57
N PRO A 403 -9.32 13.17 -12.23
CA PRO A 403 -10.34 14.22 -12.13
C PRO A 403 -11.13 14.43 -13.41
N LEU A 404 -12.45 14.50 -13.30
CA LEU A 404 -13.39 14.74 -14.38
C LEU A 404 -14.16 16.06 -14.18
N ASP A 405 -14.63 16.65 -15.27
CA ASP A 405 -15.55 17.79 -15.28
C ASP A 405 -17.01 17.32 -15.10
N GLU A 406 -17.94 18.28 -15.02
CA GLU A 406 -19.37 18.01 -14.84
C GLU A 406 -20.01 17.25 -16.02
N SER A 407 -19.35 17.16 -17.16
CA SER A 407 -19.78 16.42 -18.36
C SER A 407 -19.14 15.03 -18.45
N GLY A 408 -18.26 14.66 -17.51
CA GLY A 408 -17.57 13.37 -17.50
C GLY A 408 -16.32 13.31 -18.40
N ASN A 409 -15.81 14.46 -18.87
CA ASN A 409 -14.53 14.53 -19.58
C ASN A 409 -13.38 14.82 -18.60
N PHE A 410 -12.14 14.63 -19.04
CA PHE A 410 -10.99 14.93 -18.20
C PHE A 410 -10.94 16.41 -17.79
N GLU A 411 -10.95 16.66 -16.49
CA GLU A 411 -10.85 18.00 -15.92
C GLU A 411 -9.48 18.62 -16.22
N GLY A 412 -9.48 19.83 -16.74
CA GLY A 412 -8.26 20.60 -16.98
C GLY A 412 -7.86 21.40 -15.74
N VAL A 413 -6.68 21.13 -15.22
CA VAL A 413 -6.10 21.87 -14.10
C VAL A 413 -4.95 22.72 -14.61
N VAL A 414 -4.92 23.99 -14.21
CA VAL A 414 -3.90 24.97 -14.66
C VAL A 414 -2.93 25.26 -13.53
N PHE A 415 -1.65 25.06 -13.79
CA PHE A 415 -0.57 25.49 -12.92
C PHE A 415 0.39 26.39 -13.71
N GLY A 416 0.49 27.63 -13.28
CA GLY A 416 1.22 28.66 -14.01
C GLY A 416 0.57 28.94 -15.37
N ARG A 417 1.27 28.61 -16.47
CA ARG A 417 0.80 28.83 -17.84
C ARG A 417 0.37 27.55 -18.58
N LYS A 418 0.46 26.41 -17.92
CA LYS A 418 0.22 25.12 -18.55
C LYS A 418 -1.01 24.43 -17.96
N ARG A 419 -1.83 23.88 -18.86
CA ARG A 419 -3.01 23.06 -18.51
C ARG A 419 -2.62 21.59 -18.59
N TYR A 420 -3.02 20.82 -17.58
CA TYR A 420 -2.83 19.38 -17.48
C TYR A 420 -4.17 18.69 -17.29
N CYS A 421 -4.33 17.48 -17.83
CA CYS A 421 -5.53 16.66 -17.63
C CYS A 421 -5.18 15.18 -17.78
N GLY A 422 -6.06 14.28 -17.34
CA GLY A 422 -5.88 12.84 -17.49
C GLY A 422 -4.52 12.37 -16.99
N ARG A 423 -3.85 11.56 -17.79
CA ARG A 423 -2.52 11.01 -17.49
C ARG A 423 -1.45 12.09 -17.29
N ASP A 424 -1.42 13.11 -18.14
CA ASP A 424 -0.44 14.20 -18.03
C ASP A 424 -0.52 14.91 -16.67
N TYR A 425 -1.72 14.97 -16.07
CA TYR A 425 -1.89 15.57 -14.75
C TYR A 425 -1.31 14.67 -13.63
N LEU A 426 -1.52 13.36 -13.70
CA LEU A 426 -0.92 12.44 -12.73
C LEU A 426 0.62 12.43 -12.87
N ASP A 427 1.15 12.43 -14.10
CA ASP A 427 2.59 12.53 -14.38
C ASP A 427 3.19 13.83 -13.81
N TYR A 428 2.49 14.96 -14.00
CA TYR A 428 2.89 16.24 -13.42
C TYR A 428 2.90 16.21 -11.89
N ALA A 429 1.84 15.68 -11.28
CA ALA A 429 1.72 15.57 -9.82
C ALA A 429 2.85 14.70 -9.23
N GLU A 430 3.14 13.56 -9.85
CA GLU A 430 4.27 12.71 -9.46
C GLU A 430 5.61 13.43 -9.58
N HIS A 431 5.83 14.15 -10.68
CA HIS A 431 7.06 14.90 -10.89
C HIS A 431 7.29 15.94 -9.77
N ILE A 432 6.24 16.71 -9.40
CA ILE A 432 6.37 17.70 -8.32
C ILE A 432 6.56 17.03 -6.96
N ALA A 433 5.83 15.95 -6.67
CA ALA A 433 6.01 15.21 -5.41
C ALA A 433 7.45 14.68 -5.26
N ARG A 434 8.03 14.10 -6.32
CA ARG A 434 9.43 13.66 -6.32
C ARG A 434 10.41 14.82 -6.17
N ARG A 435 10.12 15.98 -6.78
CA ARG A 435 10.95 17.18 -6.64
C ARG A 435 10.89 17.73 -5.22
N ALA A 436 9.75 17.67 -4.54
CA ALA A 436 9.61 18.08 -3.14
C ALA A 436 10.53 17.30 -2.19
N TRP A 437 10.91 16.05 -2.54
CA TRP A 437 11.85 15.23 -1.78
C TRP A 437 13.31 15.42 -2.19
N SER A 438 13.58 16.16 -3.25
CA SER A 438 14.94 16.41 -3.73
C SER A 438 15.65 17.48 -2.91
N LYS A 439 16.98 17.53 -3.02
CA LYS A 439 17.80 18.58 -2.39
C LYS A 439 17.50 20.00 -2.93
N ASP A 440 16.96 20.08 -4.15
CA ASP A 440 16.63 21.34 -4.82
C ASP A 440 15.15 21.70 -4.68
N ALA A 441 14.45 21.10 -3.71
CA ALA A 441 13.04 21.35 -3.43
C ALA A 441 12.78 22.83 -3.12
N LYS A 442 11.79 23.40 -3.80
CA LYS A 442 11.34 24.78 -3.58
C LYS A 442 10.11 24.77 -2.66
N GLU A 443 9.83 25.91 -2.02
CA GLU A 443 8.65 26.07 -1.18
C GLU A 443 7.36 25.68 -1.94
N LYS A 444 7.22 26.10 -3.20
CA LYS A 444 6.07 25.71 -4.04
C LYS A 444 5.91 24.20 -4.25
N ASP A 445 7.00 23.43 -4.21
CA ASP A 445 6.93 21.99 -4.33
C ASP A 445 6.39 21.36 -3.05
N LYS A 446 6.79 21.92 -1.90
CA LYS A 446 6.28 21.52 -0.58
C LYS A 446 4.81 21.94 -0.40
N ASP A 447 4.42 23.13 -0.85
CA ASP A 447 3.04 23.59 -0.88
C ASP A 447 2.15 22.65 -1.73
N PHE A 448 2.69 22.13 -2.84
CA PHE A 448 1.96 21.20 -3.71
C PHE A 448 1.68 19.86 -3.03
N MET A 449 2.52 19.40 -2.10
CA MET A 449 2.24 18.21 -1.29
C MET A 449 0.98 18.39 -0.44
N TRP A 450 0.80 19.59 0.16
CA TRP A 450 -0.42 19.90 0.87
C TRP A 450 -1.64 19.99 -0.06
N TYR A 451 -1.48 20.58 -1.26
CA TYR A 451 -2.54 20.59 -2.26
C TYR A 451 -2.96 19.18 -2.67
N LEU A 452 -2.02 18.26 -2.84
CA LEU A 452 -2.32 16.86 -3.16
C LEU A 452 -3.11 16.16 -2.04
N TRP A 453 -2.88 16.55 -0.79
CA TRP A 453 -3.64 16.06 0.36
C TRP A 453 -5.12 16.45 0.32
N CYS A 454 -5.46 17.71 0.06
CA CYS A 454 -6.80 18.24 0.33
C CYS A 454 -7.44 19.04 -0.81
N GLY A 455 -6.77 19.14 -1.97
CA GLY A 455 -7.29 19.88 -3.11
C GLY A 455 -8.49 19.19 -3.76
N ARG A 456 -9.55 19.95 -4.07
CA ARG A 456 -10.77 19.42 -4.74
C ARG A 456 -10.46 18.71 -6.05
N LYS A 457 -9.45 19.18 -6.80
CA LYS A 457 -9.00 18.60 -8.06
C LYS A 457 -7.75 17.73 -7.92
N SER A 458 -7.35 17.40 -6.67
CA SER A 458 -6.27 16.48 -6.43
C SER A 458 -6.64 15.06 -6.91
N PRO A 459 -5.75 14.37 -7.65
CA PRO A 459 -6.01 13.00 -8.07
C PRO A 459 -5.96 12.01 -6.91
N LEU A 460 -5.43 12.41 -5.74
CA LEU A 460 -5.36 11.56 -4.55
C LEU A 460 -6.58 11.71 -3.66
N SER A 461 -7.14 12.92 -3.52
CA SER A 461 -8.28 13.20 -2.66
C SER A 461 -9.59 13.32 -3.46
N GLY A 462 -9.61 14.18 -4.47
CA GLY A 462 -10.81 14.48 -5.26
C GLY A 462 -11.99 14.96 -4.43
N ARG A 463 -11.74 15.60 -3.26
CA ARG A 463 -12.77 16.10 -2.34
C ARG A 463 -12.40 17.49 -1.82
N ASN A 464 -13.41 18.32 -1.61
CA ASN A 464 -13.24 19.60 -0.92
C ASN A 464 -13.30 19.37 0.60
N ILE A 465 -12.16 19.01 1.20
CA ILE A 465 -12.07 18.68 2.63
C ILE A 465 -12.44 19.90 3.49
N LYS A 466 -13.41 19.76 4.40
CA LYS A 466 -13.97 20.81 5.23
C LYS A 466 -13.41 20.77 6.66
N THR A 467 -12.10 21.04 6.81
CA THR A 467 -11.39 20.94 8.09
C THR A 467 -11.80 22.01 9.07
N PHE A 468 -11.87 23.28 8.64
CA PHE A 468 -12.27 24.42 9.49
C PHE A 468 -13.72 24.28 9.95
N GLU A 469 -14.63 24.02 9.01
CA GLU A 469 -16.07 23.90 9.27
C GLU A 469 -16.34 22.78 10.29
N ARG A 470 -15.76 21.60 10.10
CA ARG A 470 -15.89 20.45 11.02
C ARG A 470 -15.29 20.72 12.40
N THR A 471 -14.28 21.60 12.47
CA THR A 471 -13.63 21.95 13.74
C THR A 471 -14.44 22.93 14.53
N TYR A 472 -14.90 24.01 13.92
CA TYR A 472 -15.44 25.17 14.62
C TYR A 472 -16.95 25.41 14.39
N VAL A 473 -17.50 25.13 13.21
CA VAL A 473 -18.90 25.45 12.90
C VAL A 473 -19.86 24.46 13.53
N LYS A 474 -20.96 24.96 14.13
CA LYS A 474 -22.00 24.12 14.75
C LYS A 474 -22.92 23.46 13.72
N ASP A 475 -23.21 24.18 12.64
CA ASP A 475 -24.13 23.69 11.59
C ASP A 475 -23.45 22.62 10.71
N GLU A 476 -23.89 21.38 10.89
CA GLU A 476 -23.35 20.23 10.17
C GLU A 476 -23.61 20.27 8.65
N THR A 477 -24.51 21.13 8.17
CA THR A 477 -24.73 21.30 6.72
C THR A 477 -23.50 21.87 6.03
N THR A 478 -22.67 22.65 6.74
CA THR A 478 -21.41 23.19 6.25
C THR A 478 -20.28 22.14 6.14
N TRP A 479 -20.47 20.97 6.75
CA TRP A 479 -19.47 19.89 6.79
C TRP A 479 -19.47 19.01 5.54
N HIS A 480 -20.41 19.29 4.61
CA HIS A 480 -20.51 18.51 3.38
C HIS A 480 -19.27 18.72 2.50
N GLU A 481 -18.60 17.64 2.19
CA GLU A 481 -17.41 17.62 1.32
C GLU A 481 -17.83 17.24 -0.10
N GLU A 482 -17.85 18.22 -1.00
CA GLU A 482 -18.15 17.96 -2.40
C GLU A 482 -17.06 17.08 -3.01
N SER A 483 -17.48 16.01 -3.66
CA SER A 483 -16.61 15.09 -4.37
C SER A 483 -16.41 15.56 -5.83
N ASN A 484 -15.26 15.22 -6.41
CA ASN A 484 -15.02 15.40 -7.83
C ASN A 484 -16.07 14.62 -8.66
N PRO A 485 -16.53 15.13 -9.80
CA PRO A 485 -17.48 14.43 -10.67
C PRO A 485 -17.07 13.00 -11.06
N TYR A 486 -15.78 12.67 -11.00
CA TYR A 486 -15.29 11.30 -11.17
C TYR A 486 -16.12 10.29 -10.35
N TYR A 487 -16.41 10.57 -9.08
CA TYR A 487 -17.16 9.66 -8.19
C TYR A 487 -18.66 9.52 -8.54
N ARG A 488 -19.16 10.32 -9.49
CA ARG A 488 -20.48 10.17 -10.08
C ARG A 488 -20.44 9.33 -11.35
N PHE A 489 -19.39 9.48 -12.16
CA PHE A 489 -19.27 8.87 -13.47
C PHE A 489 -18.52 7.53 -13.48
N TYR A 490 -17.75 7.21 -12.43
CA TYR A 490 -16.88 6.02 -12.39
C TYR A 490 -17.65 4.68 -12.42
N GLU A 491 -18.98 4.70 -12.25
CA GLU A 491 -19.84 3.52 -12.42
C GLU A 491 -20.24 3.27 -13.89
N GLU A 492 -19.92 4.22 -14.78
CA GLU A 492 -20.20 4.09 -16.22
C GLU A 492 -19.04 3.40 -16.94
N GLU A 493 -19.34 2.27 -17.58
CA GLU A 493 -18.33 1.50 -18.35
C GLU A 493 -17.60 2.36 -19.40
N LYS A 494 -18.33 3.25 -20.10
CA LYS A 494 -17.73 4.13 -21.12
C LYS A 494 -16.69 5.08 -20.54
N VAL A 495 -16.90 5.57 -19.30
CA VAL A 495 -15.97 6.48 -18.63
C VAL A 495 -14.75 5.71 -18.16
N CYS A 496 -14.92 4.52 -17.60
CA CYS A 496 -13.80 3.64 -17.25
C CYS A 496 -12.96 3.28 -18.49
N ASN A 497 -13.60 2.96 -19.62
CA ASN A 497 -12.90 2.69 -20.88
C ASN A 497 -12.17 3.95 -21.40
N MET A 498 -12.74 5.15 -21.29
CA MET A 498 -12.06 6.41 -21.63
C MET A 498 -10.79 6.60 -20.80
N ILE A 499 -10.87 6.35 -19.49
CA ILE A 499 -9.72 6.42 -18.59
C ILE A 499 -8.68 5.36 -18.97
N LEU A 500 -9.06 4.10 -19.15
CA LEU A 500 -8.13 3.04 -19.55
C LEU A 500 -7.41 3.36 -20.86
N HIS A 501 -8.13 3.88 -21.85
CA HIS A 501 -7.56 4.28 -23.14
C HIS A 501 -6.55 5.43 -23.02
N GLU A 502 -6.79 6.40 -22.15
CA GLU A 502 -5.86 7.48 -21.82
C GLU A 502 -4.50 6.95 -21.31
N PHE A 503 -4.53 5.85 -20.58
CA PHE A 503 -3.33 5.17 -20.09
C PHE A 503 -2.79 4.08 -21.06
N GLY A 504 -3.33 3.99 -22.28
CA GLY A 504 -2.87 3.05 -23.29
C GLY A 504 -3.36 1.61 -23.13
N LEU A 505 -4.43 1.40 -22.36
CA LEU A 505 -5.02 0.11 -22.08
C LEU A 505 -6.32 -0.07 -22.91
N TYR A 506 -6.26 -0.87 -23.97
CA TYR A 506 -7.36 -1.06 -24.92
C TYR A 506 -7.98 -2.47 -24.86
N SER A 507 -7.47 -3.33 -23.99
CA SER A 507 -7.95 -4.70 -23.86
C SER A 507 -9.29 -4.77 -23.12
N GLU A 508 -10.16 -5.68 -23.53
CA GLU A 508 -11.37 -6.00 -22.77
C GLU A 508 -11.05 -6.57 -21.38
N ARG A 509 -9.83 -7.07 -21.18
CA ARG A 509 -9.31 -7.56 -19.90
C ARG A 509 -8.59 -6.48 -19.08
N SER A 510 -8.76 -5.21 -19.46
CA SER A 510 -8.17 -4.11 -18.69
C SER A 510 -9.13 -3.64 -17.61
N HIS A 511 -8.61 -3.46 -16.41
CA HIS A 511 -9.37 -3.02 -15.25
C HIS A 511 -8.72 -1.81 -14.59
N ILE A 512 -9.53 -0.99 -13.94
CA ILE A 512 -9.10 0.01 -12.96
C ILE A 512 -9.24 -0.61 -11.57
N ILE A 513 -8.19 -0.47 -10.76
CA ILE A 513 -8.19 -0.90 -9.36
C ILE A 513 -7.85 0.32 -8.51
N ASN A 514 -8.77 0.76 -7.65
CA ASN A 514 -8.55 1.90 -6.77
C ASN A 514 -9.05 1.67 -5.33
N GLY A 515 -8.72 2.60 -4.43
CA GLY A 515 -9.10 2.64 -3.03
C GLY A 515 -9.88 3.90 -2.66
N HIS A 516 -9.51 4.54 -1.54
CA HIS A 516 -9.90 5.87 -1.07
C HIS A 516 -11.37 6.03 -0.64
N THR A 517 -12.31 5.37 -1.31
CA THR A 517 -13.74 5.50 -1.00
C THR A 517 -14.26 4.18 -0.45
N PRO A 518 -14.51 4.09 0.87
CA PRO A 518 -14.98 2.86 1.49
C PRO A 518 -16.26 2.33 0.86
N VAL A 519 -16.25 1.07 0.47
CA VAL A 519 -17.43 0.37 -0.06
C VAL A 519 -18.37 0.04 1.08
N ARG A 520 -19.55 0.63 1.09
CA ARG A 520 -20.58 0.46 2.13
C ARG A 520 -21.43 -0.76 1.83
N THR A 521 -20.90 -1.96 2.07
CA THR A 521 -21.62 -3.22 1.82
C THR A 521 -22.91 -3.32 2.67
N SER A 522 -22.91 -2.71 3.86
CA SER A 522 -24.11 -2.58 4.71
C SER A 522 -25.25 -1.80 4.03
N LYS A 523 -24.95 -0.98 3.02
CA LYS A 523 -25.93 -0.25 2.19
C LYS A 523 -26.15 -0.87 0.81
N GLY A 524 -25.58 -2.07 0.56
CA GLY A 524 -25.71 -2.78 -0.70
C GLY A 524 -24.74 -2.31 -1.80
N GLU A 525 -23.71 -1.50 -1.47
CA GLU A 525 -22.68 -1.15 -2.44
C GLU A 525 -21.80 -2.37 -2.73
N HIS A 526 -21.35 -2.50 -3.97
CA HIS A 526 -20.50 -3.59 -4.45
C HIS A 526 -19.12 -3.07 -4.86
N PRO A 527 -18.02 -3.80 -4.58
CA PRO A 527 -16.68 -3.38 -4.95
C PRO A 527 -16.44 -3.41 -6.47
N VAL A 528 -17.10 -4.28 -7.20
CA VAL A 528 -16.99 -4.40 -8.66
C VAL A 528 -18.05 -3.50 -9.31
N ARG A 529 -17.62 -2.57 -10.14
CA ARG A 529 -18.44 -1.54 -10.78
C ARG A 529 -18.18 -1.48 -12.27
N ALA A 530 -18.97 -0.66 -12.99
CA ALA A 530 -18.80 -0.41 -14.43
C ALA A 530 -18.67 -1.70 -15.23
N ASN A 531 -19.56 -2.67 -15.00
CA ASN A 531 -19.55 -3.97 -15.65
C ASN A 531 -18.20 -4.70 -15.58
N GLY A 532 -17.52 -4.63 -14.41
CA GLY A 532 -16.23 -5.26 -14.16
C GLY A 532 -15.01 -4.39 -14.54
N ARG A 533 -15.19 -3.22 -15.16
CA ARG A 533 -14.07 -2.34 -15.52
C ARG A 533 -13.41 -1.66 -14.33
N LEU A 534 -14.12 -1.49 -13.23
CA LEU A 534 -13.61 -0.85 -12.02
C LEU A 534 -13.79 -1.76 -10.81
N MET A 535 -12.74 -1.88 -10.02
CA MET A 535 -12.72 -2.58 -8.74
C MET A 535 -12.26 -1.62 -7.64
N VAL A 536 -13.18 -1.25 -6.74
CA VAL A 536 -12.89 -0.41 -5.58
C VAL A 536 -12.58 -1.33 -4.41
N ILE A 537 -11.34 -1.33 -3.94
CA ILE A 537 -10.88 -2.29 -2.92
C ILE A 537 -10.70 -1.69 -1.52
N ASP A 538 -11.22 -0.48 -1.27
CA ASP A 538 -11.32 0.08 0.08
C ASP A 538 -12.45 -0.62 0.83
N GLY A 539 -12.09 -1.56 1.68
CA GLY A 539 -13.01 -2.31 2.54
C GLY A 539 -13.10 -1.77 3.95
N GLY A 540 -12.40 -0.65 4.26
CA GLY A 540 -12.37 -0.04 5.58
C GLY A 540 -11.65 -0.87 6.62
N PHE A 541 -10.35 -1.13 6.45
CA PHE A 541 -9.50 -1.80 7.45
C PHE A 541 -9.57 -1.13 8.82
N CYS A 542 -9.66 0.21 8.83
CA CYS A 542 -9.77 0.98 10.07
C CYS A 542 -11.05 0.62 10.85
N LYS A 543 -10.90 0.30 12.14
CA LYS A 543 -11.98 -0.10 13.05
C LYS A 543 -13.15 0.88 13.07
N SER A 544 -12.88 2.18 12.88
CA SER A 544 -13.92 3.22 12.84
C SER A 544 -14.91 3.04 11.67
N TYR A 545 -14.50 2.37 10.60
CA TYR A 545 -15.34 2.13 9.43
C TYR A 545 -16.15 0.84 9.48
N HIS A 546 -15.79 -0.16 10.30
CA HIS A 546 -16.43 -1.47 10.32
C HIS A 546 -17.97 -1.40 10.44
N LYS A 547 -18.51 -0.43 11.21
CA LYS A 547 -19.95 -0.22 11.33
C LYS A 547 -20.60 0.26 10.03
N THR A 548 -19.85 0.99 9.21
CA THR A 548 -20.35 1.59 7.96
C THR A 548 -20.13 0.65 6.77
N THR A 549 -18.97 0.02 6.70
CA THR A 549 -18.62 -0.91 5.61
C THR A 549 -19.24 -2.28 5.79
N GLY A 550 -19.40 -2.76 7.03
CA GLY A 550 -19.89 -4.11 7.35
C GLY A 550 -18.82 -5.20 7.21
N ILE A 551 -17.59 -4.82 6.83
CA ILE A 551 -16.41 -5.69 6.66
C ILE A 551 -15.17 -4.95 7.17
N ALA A 552 -14.02 -5.63 7.18
CA ALA A 552 -12.74 -5.11 7.63
C ALA A 552 -11.63 -5.23 6.58
N GLY A 553 -11.94 -4.99 5.33
CA GLY A 553 -10.98 -4.93 4.24
C GLY A 553 -11.28 -5.88 3.08
N TYR A 554 -10.67 -5.58 1.94
CA TYR A 554 -10.67 -6.44 0.75
C TYR A 554 -9.25 -6.88 0.41
N THR A 555 -9.12 -8.07 -0.18
CA THR A 555 -7.98 -8.46 -1.01
C THR A 555 -8.49 -8.87 -2.39
N LEU A 556 -8.02 -8.19 -3.43
CA LEU A 556 -8.19 -8.65 -4.79
C LEU A 556 -7.05 -9.62 -5.12
N ILE A 557 -7.36 -10.76 -5.71
CA ILE A 557 -6.41 -11.81 -6.08
C ILE A 557 -6.50 -12.04 -7.57
N PHE A 558 -5.41 -11.76 -8.29
CA PHE A 558 -5.29 -12.03 -9.71
C PHE A 558 -4.27 -13.13 -9.97
N ASN A 559 -4.72 -14.27 -10.45
CA ASN A 559 -3.88 -15.41 -10.75
C ASN A 559 -4.10 -15.95 -12.18
N SER A 560 -3.58 -17.12 -12.48
CA SER A 560 -3.70 -17.71 -13.82
C SER A 560 -5.13 -18.14 -14.22
N HIS A 561 -6.07 -18.15 -13.29
CA HIS A 561 -7.47 -18.51 -13.53
C HIS A 561 -8.41 -17.31 -13.62
N GLY A 562 -7.91 -16.10 -13.38
CA GLY A 562 -8.68 -14.86 -13.41
C GLY A 562 -8.60 -14.07 -12.12
N ILE A 563 -9.62 -13.26 -11.87
CA ILE A 563 -9.70 -12.30 -10.76
C ILE A 563 -10.80 -12.74 -9.79
N ARG A 564 -10.46 -12.73 -8.50
CA ARG A 564 -11.42 -12.89 -7.40
C ARG A 564 -11.18 -11.84 -6.32
N ILE A 565 -12.23 -11.43 -5.63
CA ILE A 565 -12.17 -10.54 -4.48
C ILE A 565 -12.52 -11.30 -3.21
N LYS A 566 -11.75 -11.07 -2.15
CA LYS A 566 -12.04 -11.57 -0.80
C LYS A 566 -12.39 -10.41 0.11
N SER A 567 -13.55 -10.49 0.75
CA SER A 567 -13.95 -9.60 1.83
C SER A 567 -13.62 -10.24 3.18
N HIS A 568 -12.91 -9.52 4.04
CA HIS A 568 -12.49 -9.98 5.34
C HIS A 568 -13.41 -9.46 6.44
N GLN A 569 -13.75 -10.31 7.41
CA GLN A 569 -14.42 -9.91 8.63
C GLN A 569 -13.40 -9.28 9.62
N PRO A 570 -13.83 -8.54 10.63
CA PRO A 570 -12.92 -7.99 11.63
C PRO A 570 -12.04 -9.07 12.28
N PHE A 571 -10.73 -8.86 12.24
CA PHE A 571 -9.76 -9.74 12.89
C PHE A 571 -9.85 -9.59 14.42
N GLN A 572 -9.93 -10.69 15.14
CA GLN A 572 -10.06 -10.66 16.59
C GLN A 572 -8.75 -10.24 17.26
N SER A 573 -7.73 -11.08 17.18
CA SER A 573 -6.37 -10.81 17.65
C SER A 573 -5.41 -11.91 17.24
N VAL A 574 -4.11 -11.60 17.25
CA VAL A 574 -3.04 -12.59 17.08
C VAL A 574 -3.08 -13.64 18.21
N PHE A 575 -3.45 -13.23 19.44
CA PHE A 575 -3.57 -14.16 20.56
C PHE A 575 -4.63 -15.24 20.30
N ALA A 576 -5.83 -14.87 19.83
CA ALA A 576 -6.89 -15.83 19.50
C ALA A 576 -6.46 -16.74 18.32
N ALA A 577 -5.81 -16.18 17.32
CA ALA A 577 -5.28 -16.96 16.18
C ALA A 577 -4.28 -18.05 16.65
N LEU A 578 -3.41 -17.71 17.59
CA LEU A 578 -2.39 -18.64 18.11
C LEU A 578 -2.97 -19.71 19.05
N THR A 579 -3.87 -19.33 19.96
CA THR A 579 -4.37 -20.21 21.04
C THR A 579 -5.55 -21.07 20.60
N GLU A 580 -6.40 -20.55 19.69
CA GLU A 580 -7.62 -21.21 19.25
C GLU A 580 -7.54 -21.68 17.79
N ASN A 581 -6.40 -21.46 17.12
CA ASN A 581 -6.18 -21.70 15.67
C ASN A 581 -7.20 -21.00 14.77
N LYS A 582 -7.80 -19.89 15.23
CA LYS A 582 -8.81 -19.14 14.48
C LYS A 582 -8.17 -18.30 13.39
N ASP A 583 -8.61 -18.51 12.17
CA ASP A 583 -8.30 -17.66 11.03
C ASP A 583 -9.32 -16.51 10.91
N ILE A 584 -9.00 -15.51 10.10
CA ILE A 584 -9.95 -14.45 9.74
C ILE A 584 -11.02 -15.03 8.82
N GLU A 585 -12.28 -14.80 9.17
CA GLU A 585 -13.38 -15.17 8.29
C GLU A 585 -13.36 -14.32 7.03
N SER A 586 -13.43 -14.98 5.86
CA SER A 586 -13.40 -14.30 4.58
C SER A 586 -14.38 -14.93 3.60
N LYS A 587 -15.07 -14.08 2.83
CA LYS A 587 -15.92 -14.53 1.71
C LYS A 587 -15.19 -14.28 0.40
N SER A 588 -15.15 -15.28 -0.45
CA SER A 588 -14.54 -15.18 -1.78
C SER A 588 -15.61 -15.05 -2.84
N GLU A 589 -15.47 -14.07 -3.72
CA GLU A 589 -16.33 -13.85 -4.87
C GLU A 589 -15.49 -13.86 -6.15
N LEU A 590 -15.95 -14.55 -7.17
CA LEU A 590 -15.32 -14.61 -8.46
C LEU A 590 -15.76 -13.42 -9.29
N VAL A 591 -14.79 -12.58 -9.71
CA VAL A 591 -15.05 -11.39 -10.54
C VAL A 591 -14.94 -11.75 -12.02
N GLU A 592 -13.85 -12.41 -12.39
CA GLU A 592 -13.58 -12.82 -13.75
C GLU A 592 -12.94 -14.21 -13.79
N THR A 593 -13.39 -15.04 -14.72
CA THR A 593 -12.81 -16.37 -14.99
C THR A 593 -12.24 -16.41 -16.38
N GLU A 594 -10.99 -16.78 -16.49
CA GLU A 594 -10.34 -17.00 -17.77
C GLU A 594 -10.76 -18.36 -18.36
N LYS A 595 -11.21 -18.37 -19.61
CA LYS A 595 -11.56 -19.60 -20.35
C LYS A 595 -10.34 -20.47 -20.54
N GLU A 596 -9.21 -19.88 -20.85
CA GLU A 596 -7.90 -20.50 -20.91
C GLU A 596 -7.01 -19.94 -19.81
N ARG A 597 -6.24 -20.81 -19.18
CA ARG A 597 -5.34 -20.41 -18.11
C ARG A 597 -4.32 -19.38 -18.59
N LEU A 598 -4.23 -18.23 -17.91
CA LEU A 598 -3.23 -17.21 -18.20
C LEU A 598 -1.82 -17.76 -17.94
N MET A 599 -0.94 -17.53 -18.89
CA MET A 599 0.46 -17.97 -18.84
C MET A 599 1.38 -16.74 -18.68
N VAL A 600 2.64 -16.98 -18.36
CA VAL A 600 3.66 -15.89 -18.30
C VAL A 600 3.71 -15.11 -19.61
N ARG A 601 3.54 -15.75 -20.77
CA ARG A 601 3.52 -15.06 -22.08
C ARG A 601 2.45 -13.96 -22.22
N ASP A 602 1.42 -13.98 -21.37
CA ASP A 602 0.28 -13.06 -21.40
C ASP A 602 0.47 -11.90 -20.42
N THR A 603 1.61 -11.84 -19.72
CA THR A 603 1.97 -10.84 -18.71
C THR A 603 3.00 -9.83 -19.22
N ASP A 604 3.21 -8.74 -18.48
CA ASP A 604 4.26 -7.78 -18.77
C ASP A 604 5.67 -8.38 -18.67
N THR A 605 5.87 -9.33 -17.76
CA THR A 605 7.09 -10.15 -17.70
C THR A 605 7.27 -10.94 -19.00
N GLY A 606 6.18 -11.52 -19.50
CA GLY A 606 6.20 -12.26 -20.78
C GLY A 606 6.52 -11.38 -21.98
N LYS A 607 6.05 -10.13 -22.01
CA LYS A 607 6.43 -9.16 -23.04
C LYS A 607 7.94 -8.92 -23.07
N LYS A 608 8.55 -8.66 -21.89
CA LYS A 608 10.01 -8.49 -21.75
C LYS A 608 10.78 -9.73 -22.18
N ILE A 609 10.32 -10.92 -21.76
CA ILE A 609 10.96 -12.19 -22.16
C ILE A 609 10.92 -12.37 -23.69
N LYS A 610 9.80 -11.99 -24.36
CA LYS A 610 9.72 -12.05 -25.81
C LYS A 610 10.71 -11.08 -26.48
N GLU A 611 10.87 -9.86 -25.96
CA GLU A 611 11.88 -8.90 -26.42
C GLU A 611 13.30 -9.45 -26.25
N ASP A 612 13.61 -10.04 -25.08
CA ASP A 612 14.90 -10.67 -24.81
C ASP A 612 15.17 -11.83 -25.78
N ILE A 613 14.17 -12.66 -26.08
CA ILE A 613 14.27 -13.77 -27.05
C ILE A 613 14.59 -13.21 -28.46
N GLU A 614 13.96 -12.13 -28.89
CA GLU A 614 14.25 -11.53 -30.19
C GLU A 614 15.69 -10.96 -30.25
N GLY A 615 16.14 -10.29 -29.19
CA GLY A 615 17.54 -9.85 -29.07
C GLY A 615 18.54 -11.02 -29.15
N LEU A 616 18.27 -12.10 -28.44
CA LEU A 616 19.10 -13.31 -28.46
C LEU A 616 19.09 -14.00 -29.83
N LYS A 617 17.95 -14.00 -30.54
CA LYS A 617 17.90 -14.52 -31.92
C LYS A 617 18.74 -13.68 -32.90
N MET A 618 18.77 -12.34 -32.69
CA MET A 618 19.66 -11.47 -33.47
C MET A 618 21.13 -11.83 -33.22
N LEU A 619 21.54 -11.96 -31.97
CA LEU A 619 22.90 -12.38 -31.61
C LEU A 619 23.26 -13.76 -32.17
N LEU A 620 22.32 -14.72 -32.13
CA LEU A 620 22.51 -16.05 -32.71
C LEU A 620 22.77 -16.03 -34.21
N ARG A 621 22.10 -15.14 -34.95
CA ARG A 621 22.35 -14.96 -36.40
C ARG A 621 23.78 -14.44 -36.63
N VAL A 622 24.21 -13.43 -35.88
CA VAL A 622 25.55 -12.87 -35.98
C VAL A 622 26.64 -13.94 -35.72
N TYR A 623 26.47 -14.78 -34.70
CA TYR A 623 27.40 -15.91 -34.46
C TYR A 623 27.43 -16.93 -35.58
N ARG A 624 26.29 -17.18 -36.26
CA ARG A 624 26.19 -18.13 -37.37
C ARG A 624 26.70 -17.56 -38.71
N GLU A 625 26.57 -16.26 -38.89
CA GLU A 625 27.07 -15.56 -40.08
C GLU A 625 28.54 -15.19 -39.99
N GLY A 626 29.16 -15.29 -38.80
CA GLY A 626 30.57 -15.07 -38.57
C GLY A 626 30.99 -13.60 -38.45
N ASP A 627 30.03 -12.72 -38.15
CA ASP A 627 30.23 -11.26 -38.05
C ASP A 627 30.74 -10.80 -36.67
N LEU A 628 30.89 -11.71 -35.71
CA LEU A 628 31.56 -11.48 -34.42
C LEU A 628 32.56 -12.64 -34.19
N GLU A 629 33.88 -12.33 -34.24
CA GLU A 629 34.94 -13.23 -33.80
C GLU A 629 34.99 -13.32 -32.26
#